data_5083a4278e19d7cfd49d11dcd2920b2d
#
_entry.id   5083a4278e19d7cfd49d11dcd2920b2d
#
_cell.length_a   1.000
_cell.length_b   1.000
_cell.length_c   1.000
_cell.angle_alpha   90.00
_cell.angle_beta   90.00
_cell.angle_gamma   90.00
#
_symmetry.space_group_name_H-M   'P 1'
#
loop_
_entity.id
_entity.type
_entity.pdbx_description
1 polymer ?
#
loop_
_entity_poly.entity_id
_entity_poly.type
_entity_poly.pdbx_seq_one_letter_code
_entity_poly.pdbx_strand_id
1 'polypeptide(L)'
;MTGHREEAEDLSQEVFIRAFRQLAQFRNEAAFSSWLYRIAWNLSADRIDKKRREIWIDLNELTETNNRDLPSLEPYDSMDTLERKRALTKEIERLSPPDRLLMDLYYREEKPVKEIAWILGLSESNVKIRLHRIRKNLKSRLGIEENDELQPRNCL
;
A
#
# COMPACT_ATOMS: atom_id res chain seq x y z
N MET A 1 5.72 -3.95 4.02
CA MET A 1 6.76 -3.75 3.01
C MET A 1 7.93 -4.69 3.24
N THR A 2 8.40 -4.85 4.44
CA THR A 2 9.40 -5.87 4.81
C THR A 2 8.68 -7.05 5.43
N GLY A 3 9.03 -8.29 5.05
CA GLY A 3 8.39 -9.50 5.58
C GLY A 3 8.94 -9.92 6.94
N HIS A 4 10.04 -9.31 7.38
CA HIS A 4 10.75 -9.64 8.61
C HIS A 4 10.84 -8.42 9.52
N ARG A 5 10.63 -8.63 10.82
CA ARG A 5 10.64 -7.59 11.84
C ARG A 5 11.99 -6.85 11.90
N GLU A 6 13.09 -7.56 11.81
CA GLU A 6 14.45 -7.02 11.83
C GLU A 6 14.69 -6.07 10.63
N GLU A 7 14.27 -6.47 9.42
CA GLU A 7 14.36 -5.60 8.24
C GLU A 7 13.51 -4.32 8.40
N ALA A 8 12.37 -4.39 9.09
CA ALA A 8 11.53 -3.23 9.36
C ALA A 8 12.16 -2.29 10.38
N GLU A 9 12.79 -2.83 11.42
CA GLU A 9 13.50 -2.06 12.44
C GLU A 9 14.71 -1.34 11.81
N ASP A 10 15.52 -2.03 11.01
CA ASP A 10 16.64 -1.45 10.28
C ASP A 10 16.21 -0.34 9.32
N LEU A 11 15.12 -0.59 8.57
CA LEU A 11 14.57 0.41 7.67
C LEU A 11 14.10 1.65 8.43
N SER A 12 13.44 1.45 9.57
CA SER A 12 12.98 2.55 10.42
C SER A 12 14.14 3.40 10.92
N GLN A 13 15.21 2.78 11.39
CA GLN A 13 16.42 3.49 11.82
C GLN A 13 17.04 4.31 10.68
N GLU A 14 17.16 3.71 9.49
CA GLU A 14 17.69 4.39 8.31
C GLU A 14 16.82 5.59 7.90
N VAL A 15 15.49 5.45 7.97
CA VAL A 15 14.54 6.54 7.72
C VAL A 15 14.80 7.71 8.67
N PHE A 16 14.94 7.45 9.98
CA PHE A 16 15.20 8.52 10.96
C PHE A 16 16.57 9.17 10.77
N ILE A 17 17.60 8.39 10.49
CA ILE A 17 18.94 8.93 10.20
C ILE A 17 18.90 9.84 8.96
N ARG A 18 18.23 9.40 7.89
CA ARG A 18 18.06 10.19 6.67
C ARG A 18 17.22 11.45 6.90
N ALA A 19 16.12 11.30 7.63
CA ALA A 19 15.27 12.42 8.01
C ALA A 19 16.05 13.47 8.81
N PHE A 20 16.83 13.07 9.80
CA PHE A 20 17.64 13.97 10.59
C PHE A 20 18.68 14.71 9.75
N ARG A 21 19.37 14.02 8.85
CA ARG A 21 20.35 14.63 7.93
C ARG A 21 19.72 15.64 6.95
N GLN A 22 18.47 15.42 6.57
CA GLN A 22 17.74 16.26 5.62
C GLN A 22 16.82 17.28 6.29
N LEU A 23 16.76 17.33 7.62
CA LEU A 23 15.85 18.18 8.36
C LEU A 23 16.03 19.66 8.03
N ALA A 24 17.29 20.11 7.86
CA ALA A 24 17.60 21.48 7.47
C ALA A 24 17.06 21.86 6.06
N GLN A 25 16.73 20.88 5.22
CA GLN A 25 16.20 21.07 3.88
C GLN A 25 14.66 20.99 3.86
N PHE A 26 14.04 20.67 4.98
CA PHE A 26 12.57 20.59 5.08
C PHE A 26 11.94 21.99 4.98
N ARG A 27 11.25 22.24 3.86
CA ARG A 27 10.69 23.57 3.51
C ARG A 27 9.23 23.77 3.89
N ASN A 28 8.62 22.89 4.69
CA ASN A 28 7.19 22.93 5.05
C ASN A 28 6.21 22.93 3.83
N GLU A 29 6.65 22.41 2.67
CA GLU A 29 5.82 22.29 1.47
C GLU A 29 4.72 21.21 1.62
N ALA A 30 4.89 20.31 2.58
CA ALA A 30 3.94 19.28 2.99
C ALA A 30 4.00 19.09 4.51
N ALA A 31 3.02 18.40 5.09
CA ALA A 31 3.08 18.04 6.51
C ALA A 31 4.35 17.22 6.80
N PHE A 32 4.96 17.44 7.96
CA PHE A 32 6.18 16.71 8.36
C PHE A 32 6.02 15.19 8.28
N SER A 33 4.85 14.67 8.70
CA SER A 33 4.54 13.24 8.57
C SER A 33 4.57 12.75 7.12
N SER A 34 4.05 13.53 6.18
CA SER A 34 4.05 13.16 4.77
C SER A 34 5.45 13.18 4.16
N TRP A 35 6.28 14.14 4.57
CA TRP A 35 7.69 14.17 4.21
C TRP A 35 8.44 12.94 4.74
N LEU A 36 8.18 12.52 5.98
CA LEU A 36 8.76 11.31 6.57
C LEU A 36 8.28 10.04 5.83
N TYR A 37 6.98 9.95 5.49
CA TYR A 37 6.45 8.87 4.67
C TYR A 37 7.13 8.79 3.30
N ARG A 38 7.42 9.91 2.67
CA ARG A 38 8.13 9.95 1.38
C ARG A 38 9.56 9.42 1.50
N ILE A 39 10.29 9.77 2.57
CA ILE A 39 11.62 9.21 2.83
C ILE A 39 11.52 7.69 3.01
N ALA A 40 10.58 7.22 3.84
CA ALA A 40 10.39 5.79 4.09
C ALA A 40 10.00 5.03 2.81
N TRP A 41 9.13 5.61 1.99
CA TRP A 41 8.74 5.04 0.70
C TRP A 41 9.91 4.89 -0.26
N ASN A 42 10.69 5.95 -0.45
CA ASN A 42 11.83 5.92 -1.36
C ASN A 42 12.88 4.89 -0.90
N LEU A 43 13.20 4.84 0.39
CA LEU A 43 14.13 3.83 0.93
C LEU A 43 13.60 2.40 0.75
N SER A 44 12.29 2.19 0.94
CA SER A 44 11.67 0.88 0.73
C SER A 44 11.70 0.47 -0.73
N ALA A 45 11.41 1.41 -1.65
CA ALA A 45 11.45 1.16 -3.09
C ALA A 45 12.87 0.80 -3.56
N ASP A 46 13.88 1.56 -3.12
CA ASP A 46 15.29 1.30 -3.43
C ASP A 46 15.72 -0.11 -2.98
N ARG A 47 15.29 -0.54 -1.77
CA ARG A 47 15.59 -1.90 -1.26
C ARG A 47 14.87 -2.98 -2.08
N ILE A 48 13.63 -2.77 -2.45
CA ILE A 48 12.87 -3.72 -3.28
C ILE A 48 13.51 -3.84 -4.67
N ASP A 49 13.89 -2.73 -5.29
CA ASP A 49 14.53 -2.73 -6.60
C ASP A 49 15.93 -3.36 -6.56
N LYS A 50 16.68 -3.15 -5.47
CA LYS A 50 17.96 -3.82 -5.24
C LYS A 50 17.76 -5.32 -5.10
N LYS A 51 16.83 -5.76 -4.26
CA LYS A 51 16.50 -7.17 -4.04
C LYS A 51 15.97 -7.83 -5.33
N ARG A 52 15.17 -7.11 -6.12
CA ARG A 52 14.75 -7.57 -7.46
C ARG A 52 15.93 -7.77 -8.40
N ARG A 53 16.84 -6.80 -8.48
CA ARG A 53 18.05 -6.92 -9.33
C ARG A 53 18.94 -8.08 -8.91
N GLU A 54 19.14 -8.30 -7.62
CA GLU A 54 19.87 -9.44 -7.08
C GLU A 54 19.18 -10.78 -7.45
N ILE A 55 17.85 -10.85 -7.36
CA ILE A 55 17.07 -12.03 -7.77
C ILE A 55 17.06 -12.21 -9.31
N TRP A 56 17.07 -11.13 -10.10
CA TRP A 56 17.11 -11.22 -11.56
C TRP A 56 18.45 -11.71 -12.09
N ILE A 57 19.53 -11.58 -11.36
CA ILE A 57 20.83 -12.16 -11.69
C ILE A 57 20.79 -13.70 -11.48
N ASP A 58 19.98 -14.18 -10.55
CA ASP A 58 19.83 -15.62 -10.23
C ASP A 58 18.67 -16.31 -10.98
N LEU A 59 17.70 -15.56 -11.50
CA LEU A 59 16.46 -16.09 -12.09
C LEU A 59 16.33 -15.74 -13.57
N ASN A 60 17.30 -16.19 -14.39
CA ASN A 60 17.03 -16.34 -15.84
C ASN A 60 16.12 -17.55 -16.15
N GLU A 61 15.56 -18.19 -15.14
CA GLU A 61 14.57 -19.25 -15.24
C GLU A 61 13.53 -19.07 -14.14
N LEU A 62 12.39 -18.55 -14.48
CA LEU A 62 11.05 -18.91 -14.02
C LEU A 62 10.10 -17.72 -14.08
N THR A 63 9.44 -17.61 -15.21
CA THR A 63 8.18 -16.92 -15.41
C THR A 63 7.08 -17.59 -14.58
N GLU A 64 6.23 -16.77 -14.07
CA GLU A 64 4.80 -16.90 -13.95
C GLU A 64 4.23 -16.47 -12.59
N THR A 65 3.46 -15.42 -12.69
CA THR A 65 2.52 -14.92 -11.70
C THR A 65 1.59 -16.02 -11.21
N ASN A 66 1.74 -16.41 -9.97
CA ASN A 66 0.82 -17.31 -9.29
C ASN A 66 -0.56 -16.63 -9.12
N ASN A 67 -1.42 -16.84 -10.09
CA ASN A 67 -2.86 -16.82 -9.90
C ASN A 67 -3.20 -18.07 -9.08
N ARG A 68 -3.10 -18.01 -7.76
CA ARG A 68 -3.59 -19.10 -6.92
C ARG A 68 -5.10 -19.00 -6.88
N ASP A 69 -5.76 -20.05 -7.39
CA ASP A 69 -7.20 -20.26 -7.23
C ASP A 69 -7.57 -20.08 -5.76
N LEU A 70 -8.49 -19.14 -5.53
CA LEU A 70 -9.01 -18.87 -4.20
C LEU A 70 -10.07 -19.94 -3.86
N PRO A 71 -10.03 -20.50 -2.65
CA PRO A 71 -11.17 -21.23 -2.13
C PRO A 71 -12.37 -20.28 -2.10
N SER A 72 -13.53 -20.75 -2.53
CA SER A 72 -14.79 -20.00 -2.46
C SER A 72 -15.05 -19.64 -1.01
N LEU A 73 -14.98 -18.36 -0.71
CA LEU A 73 -15.37 -17.84 0.60
C LEU A 73 -16.90 -17.86 0.67
N GLU A 74 -17.45 -18.12 1.86
CA GLU A 74 -18.86 -17.88 2.10
C GLU A 74 -19.23 -16.43 1.75
N PRO A 75 -20.50 -16.18 1.31
CA PRO A 75 -20.91 -14.82 0.96
C PRO A 75 -20.59 -13.85 2.10
N TYR A 76 -19.94 -12.74 1.78
CA TYR A 76 -19.48 -11.75 2.76
C TYR A 76 -20.61 -11.25 3.69
N ASP A 77 -21.84 -11.18 3.17
CA ASP A 77 -23.02 -10.74 3.93
C ASP A 77 -23.52 -11.77 4.97
N SER A 78 -23.14 -13.04 4.85
CA SER A 78 -23.47 -14.09 5.82
C SER A 78 -22.47 -14.18 6.97
N MET A 79 -21.32 -13.52 6.85
CA MET A 79 -20.24 -13.52 7.85
C MET A 79 -20.56 -12.59 9.02
N ASP A 80 -20.08 -12.94 10.22
CA ASP A 80 -20.11 -12.00 11.34
C ASP A 80 -19.10 -10.86 11.15
N THR A 81 -19.20 -9.81 11.97
CA THR A 81 -18.35 -8.62 11.88
C THR A 81 -16.85 -8.94 12.01
N LEU A 82 -16.50 -9.95 12.81
CA LEU A 82 -15.12 -10.34 13.04
C LEU A 82 -14.56 -11.11 11.85
N GLU A 83 -15.35 -11.98 11.26
CA GLU A 83 -14.99 -12.74 10.07
C GLU A 83 -14.83 -11.83 8.86
N ARG A 84 -15.73 -10.85 8.68
CA ARG A 84 -15.61 -9.79 7.66
C ARG A 84 -14.29 -9.02 7.78
N LYS A 85 -13.93 -8.61 8.99
CA LYS A 85 -12.65 -7.93 9.24
C LYS A 85 -11.44 -8.81 8.90
N ARG A 86 -11.47 -10.08 9.29
CA ARG A 86 -10.40 -11.04 8.97
C ARG A 86 -10.26 -11.27 7.47
N ALA A 87 -11.37 -11.46 6.77
CA ALA A 87 -11.39 -11.63 5.33
C ALA A 87 -10.82 -10.40 4.61
N LEU A 88 -11.25 -9.20 4.99
CA LEU A 88 -10.74 -7.94 4.43
C LEU A 88 -9.24 -7.77 4.69
N THR A 89 -8.78 -8.01 5.93
CA THR A 89 -7.35 -7.92 6.28
C THR A 89 -6.52 -8.86 5.40
N LYS A 90 -6.96 -10.11 5.24
CA LYS A 90 -6.28 -11.09 4.40
C LYS A 90 -6.18 -10.65 2.93
N GLU A 91 -7.24 -10.04 2.39
CA GLU A 91 -7.20 -9.52 1.01
C GLU A 91 -6.33 -8.27 0.87
N ILE A 92 -6.29 -7.39 1.88
CA ILE A 92 -5.37 -6.25 1.92
C ILE A 92 -3.92 -6.72 1.96
N GLU A 93 -3.60 -7.76 2.73
CA GLU A 93 -2.24 -8.34 2.81
C GLU A 93 -1.76 -8.91 1.47
N ARG A 94 -2.67 -9.29 0.57
CA ARG A 94 -2.34 -9.78 -0.78
C ARG A 94 -2.08 -8.67 -1.79
N LEU A 95 -2.40 -7.42 -1.46
CA LEU A 95 -2.10 -6.28 -2.31
C LEU A 95 -0.59 -6.10 -2.48
N SER A 96 -0.20 -5.55 -3.62
CA SER A 96 1.19 -5.12 -3.82
C SER A 96 1.61 -4.11 -2.75
N PRO A 97 2.88 -4.06 -2.32
CA PRO A 97 3.32 -3.11 -1.31
C PRO A 97 2.94 -1.65 -1.59
N PRO A 98 3.06 -1.12 -2.83
CA PRO A 98 2.61 0.24 -3.13
C PRO A 98 1.09 0.43 -3.01
N ASP A 99 0.28 -0.57 -3.40
CA ASP A 99 -1.17 -0.48 -3.31
C ASP A 99 -1.64 -0.60 -1.85
N ARG A 100 -0.95 -1.40 -1.03
CA ARG A 100 -1.21 -1.49 0.40
C ARG A 100 -0.92 -0.18 1.12
N LEU A 101 0.25 0.43 0.83
CA LEU A 101 0.58 1.73 1.41
C LEU A 101 -0.41 2.81 0.98
N LEU A 102 -0.85 2.80 -0.29
CA LEU A 102 -1.86 3.73 -0.78
C LEU A 102 -3.17 3.61 -0.01
N MET A 103 -3.63 2.38 0.28
CA MET A 103 -4.81 2.12 1.11
C MET A 103 -4.62 2.60 2.55
N ASP A 104 -3.48 2.32 3.16
CA ASP A 104 -3.15 2.78 4.51
C ASP A 104 -3.16 4.31 4.60
N LEU A 105 -2.50 5.00 3.67
CA LEU A 105 -2.45 6.47 3.66
C LEU A 105 -3.84 7.08 3.47
N TYR A 106 -4.68 6.47 2.63
CA TYR A 106 -6.01 7.00 2.32
C TYR A 106 -7.03 6.73 3.43
N TYR A 107 -7.10 5.48 3.95
CA TYR A 107 -8.16 5.07 4.88
C TYR A 107 -7.77 5.14 6.35
N ARG A 108 -6.52 4.88 6.69
CA ARG A 108 -6.06 4.91 8.08
C ARG A 108 -5.47 6.26 8.49
N GLU A 109 -4.64 6.82 7.62
CA GLU A 109 -3.98 8.11 7.88
C GLU A 109 -4.81 9.31 7.36
N GLU A 110 -5.93 9.05 6.67
CA GLU A 110 -6.87 10.04 6.13
C GLU A 110 -6.18 11.15 5.29
N LYS A 111 -5.10 10.78 4.60
CA LYS A 111 -4.33 11.74 3.78
C LYS A 111 -5.11 12.15 2.53
N PRO A 112 -5.11 13.45 2.18
CA PRO A 112 -5.69 13.90 0.93
C PRO A 112 -4.95 13.32 -0.28
N VAL A 113 -5.68 13.10 -1.39
CA VAL A 113 -5.13 12.50 -2.63
C VAL A 113 -3.87 13.24 -3.11
N LYS A 114 -3.85 14.55 -3.02
CA LYS A 114 -2.69 15.38 -3.38
C LYS A 114 -1.44 15.01 -2.57
N GLU A 115 -1.59 14.80 -1.27
CA GLU A 115 -0.50 14.42 -0.37
C GLU A 115 -0.01 13.00 -0.66
N ILE A 116 -0.95 12.06 -0.89
CA ILE A 116 -0.63 10.68 -1.28
C ILE A 116 0.14 10.65 -2.61
N ALA A 117 -0.31 11.42 -3.59
CA ALA A 117 0.36 11.58 -4.87
C ALA A 117 1.82 12.05 -4.69
N TRP A 118 2.02 13.05 -3.84
CA TRP A 118 3.35 13.56 -3.51
C TRP A 118 4.22 12.52 -2.79
N ILE A 119 3.68 11.79 -1.79
CA ILE A 119 4.40 10.74 -1.05
C ILE A 119 4.87 9.63 -1.99
N LEU A 120 3.99 9.15 -2.87
CA LEU A 120 4.24 8.01 -3.75
C LEU A 120 4.94 8.38 -5.06
N GLY A 121 5.12 9.68 -5.37
CA GLY A 121 5.65 10.14 -6.64
C GLY A 121 4.73 9.88 -7.83
N LEU A 122 3.41 9.94 -7.61
CA LEU A 122 2.38 9.69 -8.61
C LEU A 122 1.61 10.97 -8.95
N SER A 123 0.84 10.97 -10.05
CA SER A 123 -0.17 12.00 -10.29
C SER A 123 -1.43 11.74 -9.46
N GLU A 124 -2.19 12.78 -9.13
CA GLU A 124 -3.47 12.65 -8.41
C GLU A 124 -4.46 11.75 -9.17
N SER A 125 -4.50 11.87 -10.50
CA SER A 125 -5.33 11.01 -11.34
C SER A 125 -4.94 9.54 -11.22
N ASN A 126 -3.64 9.24 -11.18
CA ASN A 126 -3.15 7.88 -11.00
C ASN A 126 -3.54 7.32 -9.63
N VAL A 127 -3.43 8.12 -8.55
CA VAL A 127 -3.89 7.73 -7.21
C VAL A 127 -5.37 7.38 -7.21
N LYS A 128 -6.23 8.22 -7.82
CA LYS A 128 -7.69 7.99 -7.92
C LYS A 128 -8.01 6.70 -8.69
N ILE A 129 -7.37 6.50 -9.84
CA ILE A 129 -7.55 5.29 -10.66
C ILE A 129 -7.12 4.04 -9.89
N ARG A 130 -5.97 4.08 -9.21
CA ARG A 130 -5.49 2.95 -8.40
C ARG A 130 -6.44 2.62 -7.25
N LEU A 131 -6.88 3.63 -6.49
CA LEU A 131 -7.88 3.45 -5.42
C LEU A 131 -9.16 2.80 -5.95
N HIS A 132 -9.67 3.29 -7.10
CA HIS A 132 -10.85 2.69 -7.71
C HIS A 132 -10.62 1.22 -8.09
N ARG A 133 -9.51 0.91 -8.75
CA ARG A 133 -9.15 -0.46 -9.15
C ARG A 133 -9.00 -1.39 -7.94
N ILE A 134 -8.33 -0.92 -6.89
CA ILE A 134 -8.15 -1.72 -5.66
C ILE A 134 -9.51 -2.03 -5.02
N ARG A 135 -10.38 -1.01 -4.87
CA ARG A 135 -11.74 -1.23 -4.32
C ARG A 135 -12.54 -2.23 -5.13
N LYS A 136 -12.53 -2.10 -6.46
CA LYS A 136 -13.23 -3.02 -7.37
C LYS A 136 -12.72 -4.45 -7.19
N ASN A 137 -11.40 -4.64 -7.13
CA ASN A 137 -10.79 -5.94 -6.92
C ASN A 137 -11.13 -6.54 -5.54
N LEU A 138 -11.10 -5.72 -4.48
CA LEU A 138 -11.46 -6.17 -3.13
C LEU A 138 -12.94 -6.56 -3.05
N LYS A 139 -13.85 -5.76 -3.60
CA LYS A 139 -15.28 -6.10 -3.67
C LYS A 139 -15.50 -7.43 -4.39
N SER A 140 -14.91 -7.61 -5.56
CA SER A 140 -15.02 -8.85 -6.34
C SER A 140 -14.49 -10.06 -5.57
N ARG A 141 -13.37 -9.94 -4.88
CA ARG A 141 -12.77 -11.05 -4.11
C ARG A 141 -13.53 -11.39 -2.84
N LEU A 142 -14.20 -10.42 -2.25
CA LEU A 142 -15.02 -10.61 -1.05
C LEU A 142 -16.47 -10.99 -1.40
N GLY A 143 -16.83 -11.07 -2.69
CA GLY A 143 -18.21 -11.38 -3.10
C GLY A 143 -19.22 -10.30 -2.74
N ILE A 144 -18.77 -9.04 -2.58
CA ILE A 144 -19.66 -7.91 -2.26
C ILE A 144 -20.26 -7.40 -3.58
N GLU A 145 -21.58 -7.43 -3.70
CA GLU A 145 -22.27 -6.91 -4.87
C GLU A 145 -22.11 -5.40 -5.04
N GLU A 146 -22.18 -4.90 -6.27
CA GLU A 146 -21.88 -3.51 -6.63
C GLU A 146 -22.77 -2.45 -5.96
N ASN A 147 -23.87 -2.84 -5.34
CA ASN A 147 -24.85 -1.94 -4.70
C ASN A 147 -24.44 -1.41 -3.31
N ASP A 148 -23.35 -1.91 -2.72
CA ASP A 148 -22.89 -1.41 -1.43
C ASP A 148 -21.86 -0.30 -1.66
N GLU A 149 -22.34 0.94 -1.70
CA GLU A 149 -21.53 2.15 -1.83
C GLU A 149 -20.60 2.29 -0.62
N LEU A 150 -19.36 1.84 -0.76
CA LEU A 150 -18.25 2.36 0.04
C LEU A 150 -18.02 3.81 -0.40
N GLN A 151 -18.90 4.72 0.04
CA GLN A 151 -18.77 6.14 -0.24
C GLN A 151 -17.45 6.65 0.34
N PRO A 152 -16.60 7.27 -0.47
CA PRO A 152 -15.43 7.98 0.05
C PRO A 152 -15.93 9.18 0.86
N ARG A 153 -15.65 9.20 2.15
CA ARG A 153 -15.72 10.45 2.92
C ARG A 153 -14.72 11.41 2.26
N ASN A 154 -15.26 12.50 1.70
CA ASN A 154 -14.55 13.62 1.08
C ASN A 154 -13.92 13.39 -0.32
N CYS A 155 -14.77 13.49 -1.35
CA CYS A 155 -14.39 14.10 -2.63
C CYS A 155 -15.10 15.46 -2.73
N LEU A 156 -14.56 16.51 -2.11
CA LEU A 156 -14.76 17.90 -2.47
C LEU A 156 -13.40 18.57 -2.56
#